data_2819177fc503f302e52cf6362aa89d23
#
_entry.id   2819177fc503f302e52cf6362aa89d23
#
_cell.length_a   1.000
_cell.length_b   1.000
_cell.length_c   1.000
_cell.angle_alpha   90.00
_cell.angle_beta   90.00
_cell.angle_gamma   90.00
#
_symmetry.space_group_name_H-M   'P 1'
#
loop_
_entity.id
_entity.type
_entity.pdbx_description
1 polymer ?
#
loop_
_entity_poly.entity_id
_entity_poly.type
_entity_poly.pdbx_seq_one_letter_code
_entity_poly.pdbx_strand_id
1 'polypeptide(L)'
;SAMTRMIKRKGTEGFSDDIQRVVASFVMSNARMSAKNIYAAQIEKSIQDIESGKSVKDQAYVMKENVFNPKENFAQLRNFLFLWNLGGSIFFGLLNMTQPYMQTLPHLSQYVPIGDATRAILRGSKIAGSAMKNGTAPKGYEAEYNRAVREGVVDPQNVFMLSGVERGKTGASNSAWGVITHTMGLIAQVTESFNRKAVFIAALDVANKKGAVWLKKKGFNSAYDFAKDTVDQTQGVYDKANRSNWANTSVGAPLMVFKQFSINYVEQMVRMWKKEAASGDEGKKAVFLMLAMLASLSGMMGLPFIKDILDVSETTAAFLGNPVNIEREARLALGKDLADPLFNGVLNHFVFNNLGMDIQSRTGMPDLVPWSNALNPTLSAQGRINEFASIGGATGGSIEKGYDASQFIARGNVGMAALTL
;
A
#
# COMPACT_ATOMS: atom_id res chain seq x y z
N SER A 1 -10.87 13.41 -31.47
CA SER A 1 -12.21 13.42 -30.88
C SER A 1 -12.62 12.00 -30.48
N ALA A 2 -13.41 11.85 -29.40
CA ALA A 2 -13.86 10.56 -28.92
C ALA A 2 -14.68 9.80 -29.99
N MET A 3 -15.45 10.51 -30.80
CA MET A 3 -16.22 9.93 -31.91
C MET A 3 -15.34 9.30 -33.00
N THR A 4 -14.19 9.89 -33.30
CA THR A 4 -13.28 9.36 -34.34
C THR A 4 -12.72 7.97 -33.98
N ARG A 5 -12.68 7.64 -32.69
CA ARG A 5 -12.22 6.33 -32.18
C ARG A 5 -13.25 5.21 -32.34
N MET A 6 -14.52 5.54 -32.56
CA MET A 6 -15.59 4.55 -32.75
C MET A 6 -15.81 4.18 -34.21
N ILE A 7 -15.25 4.93 -35.15
CA ILE A 7 -15.39 4.65 -36.58
C ILE A 7 -14.42 3.53 -36.93
N LYS A 8 -14.95 2.33 -37.20
CA LYS A 8 -14.18 1.17 -37.67
C LYS A 8 -13.77 1.42 -39.14
N ARG A 9 -12.48 1.49 -39.39
CA ARG A 9 -11.92 1.46 -40.76
C ARG A 9 -11.05 0.22 -40.88
N LYS A 10 -11.59 -0.81 -41.51
CA LYS A 10 -10.90 -2.08 -41.74
C LYS A 10 -9.64 -1.86 -42.58
N GLY A 11 -8.48 -2.34 -42.06
CA GLY A 11 -7.21 -2.25 -42.81
C GLY A 11 -6.52 -0.88 -42.77
N THR A 12 -6.97 0.08 -41.94
CA THR A 12 -6.29 1.38 -41.78
C THR A 12 -5.36 1.34 -40.55
N GLU A 13 -4.08 1.69 -40.72
CA GLU A 13 -3.12 1.77 -39.60
C GLU A 13 -3.64 2.68 -38.48
N GLY A 14 -3.45 2.26 -37.21
CA GLY A 14 -3.90 2.99 -36.04
C GLY A 14 -5.35 2.71 -35.59
N PHE A 15 -6.13 1.92 -36.33
CA PHE A 15 -7.47 1.47 -35.93
C PHE A 15 -7.42 0.07 -35.29
N SER A 16 -8.11 -0.10 -34.19
CA SER A 16 -8.23 -1.38 -33.49
C SER A 16 -9.52 -2.09 -33.86
N ASP A 17 -9.43 -3.37 -34.18
CA ASP A 17 -10.59 -4.25 -34.38
C ASP A 17 -11.18 -4.74 -33.05
N ASP A 18 -10.53 -4.48 -31.94
CA ASP A 18 -10.99 -4.80 -30.60
C ASP A 18 -12.06 -3.76 -30.15
N ILE A 19 -13.31 -4.03 -30.52
CA ILE A 19 -14.46 -3.18 -30.22
C ILE A 19 -14.64 -3.02 -28.72
N GLN A 20 -14.44 -4.09 -27.93
CA GLN A 20 -14.60 -4.03 -26.47
C GLN A 20 -13.60 -3.05 -25.85
N ARG A 21 -12.36 -3.10 -26.28
CA ARG A 21 -11.32 -2.16 -25.84
C ARG A 21 -11.65 -0.71 -26.22
N VAL A 22 -12.12 -0.50 -27.43
CA VAL A 22 -12.47 0.85 -27.93
C VAL A 22 -13.64 1.40 -27.15
N VAL A 23 -14.70 0.61 -26.92
CA VAL A 23 -15.89 1.02 -26.15
C VAL A 23 -15.51 1.28 -24.69
N ALA A 24 -14.78 0.38 -24.05
CA ALA A 24 -14.33 0.58 -22.67
C ALA A 24 -13.50 1.87 -22.49
N SER A 25 -12.54 2.10 -23.40
CA SER A 25 -11.72 3.32 -23.40
C SER A 25 -12.56 4.59 -23.62
N PHE A 26 -13.57 4.52 -24.49
CA PHE A 26 -14.50 5.61 -24.75
C PHE A 26 -15.36 5.93 -23.53
N VAL A 27 -15.99 4.90 -22.93
CA VAL A 27 -16.82 5.06 -21.72
C VAL A 27 -16.03 5.64 -20.57
N MET A 28 -14.84 5.11 -20.29
CA MET A 28 -13.98 5.61 -19.23
C MET A 28 -13.51 7.05 -19.48
N SER A 29 -13.15 7.39 -20.72
CA SER A 29 -12.75 8.76 -21.08
C SER A 29 -13.89 9.76 -20.89
N ASN A 30 -15.12 9.38 -21.30
CA ASN A 30 -16.29 10.24 -21.11
C ASN A 30 -16.71 10.35 -19.65
N ALA A 31 -16.68 9.26 -18.89
CA ALA A 31 -16.98 9.27 -17.45
C ALA A 31 -16.03 10.20 -16.70
N ARG A 32 -14.72 10.15 -17.01
CA ARG A 32 -13.73 11.08 -16.42
C ARG A 32 -13.98 12.53 -16.81
N MET A 33 -14.29 12.78 -18.07
CA MET A 33 -14.60 14.14 -18.54
C MET A 33 -15.86 14.67 -17.85
N SER A 34 -16.90 13.86 -17.72
CA SER A 34 -18.14 14.23 -17.05
C SER A 34 -17.91 14.49 -15.56
N ALA A 35 -17.18 13.63 -14.87
CA ALA A 35 -16.82 13.84 -13.48
C ALA A 35 -15.98 15.12 -13.30
N LYS A 36 -14.99 15.35 -14.16
CA LYS A 36 -14.21 16.59 -14.16
C LYS A 36 -15.11 17.81 -14.29
N ASN A 37 -16.05 17.82 -15.23
CA ASN A 37 -16.96 18.95 -15.46
C ASN A 37 -17.91 19.18 -14.28
N ILE A 38 -18.39 18.11 -13.64
CA ILE A 38 -19.31 18.20 -12.47
C ILE A 38 -18.58 18.75 -11.24
N TYR A 39 -17.39 18.25 -10.95
CA TYR A 39 -16.70 18.54 -9.69
C TYR A 39 -15.65 19.67 -9.77
N ALA A 40 -15.27 20.12 -10.97
CA ALA A 40 -14.20 21.10 -11.13
C ALA A 40 -14.45 22.41 -10.37
N ALA A 41 -15.69 22.92 -10.42
CA ALA A 41 -16.06 24.15 -9.74
C ALA A 41 -16.07 23.99 -8.20
N GLN A 42 -16.53 22.85 -7.70
CA GLN A 42 -16.55 22.53 -6.27
C GLN A 42 -15.11 22.40 -5.72
N ILE A 43 -14.24 21.69 -6.42
CA ILE A 43 -12.84 21.53 -6.05
C ILE A 43 -12.13 22.88 -6.07
N GLU A 44 -12.36 23.71 -7.11
CA GLU A 44 -11.79 25.05 -7.20
C GLU A 44 -12.20 25.92 -6.01
N LYS A 45 -13.49 25.93 -5.70
CA LYS A 45 -14.01 26.66 -4.53
C LYS A 45 -13.37 26.15 -3.24
N SER A 46 -13.31 24.83 -3.04
CA SER A 46 -12.68 24.25 -1.83
C SER A 46 -11.20 24.63 -1.71
N ILE A 47 -10.46 24.76 -2.83
CA ILE A 47 -9.07 25.21 -2.82
C ILE A 47 -8.98 26.70 -2.46
N GLN A 48 -9.89 27.51 -2.99
CA GLN A 48 -9.93 28.95 -2.68
C GLN A 48 -10.28 29.21 -1.22
N ASP A 49 -11.15 28.39 -0.64
CA ASP A 49 -11.59 28.47 0.77
C ASP A 49 -10.51 28.00 1.77
N ILE A 50 -9.35 27.47 1.32
CA ILE A 50 -8.23 27.14 2.20
C ILE A 50 -7.66 28.40 2.81
N GLU A 51 -7.80 28.57 4.12
CA GLU A 51 -7.24 29.71 4.86
C GLU A 51 -5.75 29.56 5.17
N SER A 52 -5.22 28.34 5.06
CA SER A 52 -3.80 28.03 5.26
C SER A 52 -2.91 28.70 4.21
N GLY A 53 -1.62 28.92 4.56
CA GLY A 53 -0.69 29.68 3.72
C GLY A 53 -0.56 29.21 2.27
N LYS A 54 0.05 30.07 1.44
CA LYS A 54 0.22 29.89 -0.01
C LYS A 54 0.73 28.50 -0.41
N SER A 55 1.68 27.92 0.35
CA SER A 55 2.25 26.58 0.09
C SER A 55 1.19 25.47 0.09
N VAL A 56 0.18 25.53 0.97
CA VAL A 56 -0.89 24.53 1.05
C VAL A 56 -1.84 24.66 -0.15
N LYS A 57 -2.16 25.89 -0.56
CA LYS A 57 -2.94 26.14 -1.79
C LYS A 57 -2.23 25.62 -3.04
N ASP A 58 -0.94 25.91 -3.16
CA ASP A 58 -0.13 25.44 -4.29
C ASP A 58 -0.10 23.91 -4.36
N GLN A 59 0.04 23.23 -3.23
CA GLN A 59 -0.05 21.77 -3.17
C GLN A 59 -1.44 21.26 -3.57
N ALA A 60 -2.51 21.90 -3.12
CA ALA A 60 -3.87 21.54 -3.50
C ALA A 60 -4.12 21.68 -5.02
N TYR A 61 -3.57 22.72 -5.66
CA TYR A 61 -3.61 22.86 -7.11
C TYR A 61 -2.82 21.75 -7.83
N VAL A 62 -1.66 21.36 -7.31
CA VAL A 62 -0.89 20.23 -7.86
C VAL A 62 -1.66 18.92 -7.73
N MET A 63 -2.32 18.67 -6.58
CA MET A 63 -3.18 17.51 -6.39
C MET A 63 -4.35 17.52 -7.39
N LYS A 64 -5.04 18.63 -7.56
CA LYS A 64 -6.10 18.81 -8.57
C LYS A 64 -5.61 18.46 -9.97
N GLU A 65 -4.43 18.95 -10.36
CA GLU A 65 -3.85 18.65 -11.67
C GLU A 65 -3.52 17.16 -11.82
N ASN A 66 -2.98 16.51 -10.79
CA ASN A 66 -2.70 15.09 -10.79
C ASN A 66 -3.96 14.22 -10.93
N VAL A 67 -5.11 14.68 -10.40
CA VAL A 67 -6.42 14.02 -10.57
C VAL A 67 -6.98 14.23 -11.96
N PHE A 68 -6.98 15.47 -12.44
CA PHE A 68 -7.65 15.84 -13.68
C PHE A 68 -6.85 15.48 -14.93
N ASN A 69 -5.53 15.55 -14.86
CA ASN A 69 -4.60 15.27 -15.95
C ASN A 69 -3.50 14.31 -15.51
N PRO A 70 -3.83 13.07 -15.13
CA PRO A 70 -2.88 12.13 -14.58
C PRO A 70 -1.77 11.81 -15.60
N LYS A 71 -0.55 12.20 -15.31
CA LYS A 71 0.64 11.81 -16.09
C LYS A 71 1.05 10.40 -15.64
N GLU A 72 1.25 9.51 -16.60
CA GLU A 72 1.70 8.15 -16.34
C GLU A 72 3.15 7.96 -16.79
N ASN A 73 4.07 8.24 -15.90
CA ASN A 73 5.47 8.00 -16.14
C ASN A 73 5.80 6.52 -15.84
N PHE A 74 6.48 5.85 -16.79
CA PHE A 74 6.96 4.48 -16.65
C PHE A 74 5.92 3.44 -16.18
N ALA A 75 4.66 3.60 -16.60
CA ALA A 75 3.59 2.73 -16.16
C ALA A 75 3.84 1.24 -16.49
N GLN A 76 4.48 0.94 -17.62
CA GLN A 76 4.83 -0.46 -17.98
C GLN A 76 5.89 -1.02 -17.04
N LEU A 77 6.94 -0.24 -16.74
CA LEU A 77 7.98 -0.63 -15.78
C LEU A 77 7.40 -0.83 -14.39
N ARG A 78 6.55 0.08 -13.93
CA ARG A 78 5.88 -0.04 -12.61
C ARG A 78 5.01 -1.29 -12.52
N ASN A 79 4.22 -1.57 -13.56
CA ASN A 79 3.40 -2.78 -13.63
C ASN A 79 4.27 -4.04 -13.66
N PHE A 80 5.37 -4.02 -14.41
CA PHE A 80 6.34 -5.12 -14.42
C PHE A 80 6.93 -5.35 -13.03
N LEU A 81 7.44 -4.31 -12.37
CA LEU A 81 8.02 -4.40 -11.03
C LEU A 81 7.00 -4.89 -9.98
N PHE A 82 5.75 -4.40 -10.06
CA PHE A 82 4.67 -4.87 -9.19
C PHE A 82 4.42 -6.36 -9.38
N LEU A 83 4.26 -6.79 -10.63
CA LEU A 83 4.01 -8.19 -10.96
C LEU A 83 5.19 -9.09 -10.63
N TRP A 84 6.41 -8.63 -10.89
CA TRP A 84 7.64 -9.37 -10.58
C TRP A 84 7.82 -9.62 -9.09
N ASN A 85 7.57 -8.61 -8.26
CA ASN A 85 7.80 -8.72 -6.82
C ASN A 85 6.60 -9.28 -6.05
N LEU A 86 5.38 -9.05 -6.51
CA LEU A 86 4.15 -9.40 -5.77
C LEU A 86 3.22 -10.31 -6.56
N GLY A 87 3.36 -10.36 -7.88
CA GLY A 87 2.48 -11.10 -8.75
C GLY A 87 2.62 -12.60 -8.53
N GLY A 88 1.46 -13.29 -8.42
CA GLY A 88 1.42 -14.74 -8.26
C GLY A 88 1.82 -15.26 -6.88
N SER A 89 2.25 -14.41 -5.97
CA SER A 89 2.64 -14.82 -4.62
C SER A 89 1.42 -15.03 -3.72
N ILE A 90 1.11 -16.28 -3.39
CA ILE A 90 0.10 -16.62 -2.37
C ILE A 90 0.47 -15.97 -1.03
N PHE A 91 1.77 -15.91 -0.73
CA PHE A 91 2.28 -15.26 0.49
C PHE A 91 1.96 -13.77 0.54
N PHE A 92 2.00 -13.07 -0.59
CA PHE A 92 1.55 -11.68 -0.65
C PHE A 92 0.07 -11.54 -0.27
N GLY A 93 -0.78 -12.44 -0.78
CA GLY A 93 -2.19 -12.49 -0.41
C GLY A 93 -2.39 -12.70 1.09
N LEU A 94 -1.69 -13.67 1.69
CA LEU A 94 -1.75 -13.93 3.13
C LEU A 94 -1.28 -12.73 3.97
N LEU A 95 -0.17 -12.09 3.57
CA LEU A 95 0.31 -10.88 4.25
C LEU A 95 -0.68 -9.72 4.13
N ASN A 96 -1.27 -9.55 2.95
CA ASN A 96 -2.29 -8.52 2.75
C ASN A 96 -3.50 -8.74 3.67
N MET A 97 -3.90 -10.00 3.94
CA MET A 97 -4.97 -10.32 4.88
C MET A 97 -4.63 -10.01 6.34
N THR A 98 -3.37 -9.77 6.71
CA THR A 98 -3.01 -9.27 8.05
C THR A 98 -3.27 -7.77 8.23
N GLN A 99 -3.43 -7.03 7.15
CA GLN A 99 -3.59 -5.57 7.16
C GLN A 99 -4.74 -5.06 8.04
N PRO A 100 -5.94 -5.67 8.08
CA PRO A 100 -7.00 -5.26 8.99
C PRO A 100 -6.59 -5.32 10.47
N TYR A 101 -5.74 -6.27 10.83
CA TYR A 101 -5.24 -6.39 12.21
C TYR A 101 -4.13 -5.38 12.49
N MET A 102 -3.26 -5.11 11.52
CA MET A 102 -2.15 -4.17 11.70
C MET A 102 -2.57 -2.71 11.70
N GLN A 103 -3.60 -2.36 10.96
CA GLN A 103 -4.02 -0.97 10.73
C GLN A 103 -5.43 -0.68 11.26
N THR A 104 -6.42 -1.52 10.97
CA THR A 104 -7.80 -1.26 11.35
C THR A 104 -8.06 -1.55 12.83
N LEU A 105 -7.45 -2.58 13.39
CA LEU A 105 -7.60 -2.87 14.82
C LEU A 105 -7.11 -1.71 15.71
N PRO A 106 -5.89 -1.17 15.50
CA PRO A 106 -5.46 0.04 16.21
C PRO A 106 -6.36 1.25 15.95
N HIS A 107 -6.80 1.45 14.72
CA HIS A 107 -7.70 2.55 14.37
C HIS A 107 -9.02 2.46 15.14
N LEU A 108 -9.69 1.31 15.12
CA LEU A 108 -10.96 1.11 15.82
C LEU A 108 -10.79 1.14 17.34
N SER A 109 -9.62 0.79 17.87
CA SER A 109 -9.34 0.83 19.32
C SER A 109 -9.40 2.24 19.91
N GLN A 110 -9.29 3.30 19.09
CA GLN A 110 -9.54 4.68 19.50
C GLN A 110 -11.01 4.97 19.84
N TYR A 111 -11.91 4.12 19.38
CA TYR A 111 -13.37 4.33 19.47
C TYR A 111 -14.05 3.30 20.37
N VAL A 112 -13.51 2.09 20.45
CA VAL A 112 -14.07 0.99 21.24
C VAL A 112 -12.95 0.17 21.88
N PRO A 113 -13.21 -0.58 22.98
CA PRO A 113 -12.23 -1.48 23.58
C PRO A 113 -11.66 -2.45 22.55
N ILE A 114 -10.36 -2.77 22.68
CA ILE A 114 -9.63 -3.62 21.72
C ILE A 114 -10.33 -4.98 21.47
N GLY A 115 -10.92 -5.58 22.51
CA GLY A 115 -11.66 -6.84 22.38
C GLY A 115 -12.94 -6.70 21.53
N ASP A 116 -13.61 -5.53 21.56
CA ASP A 116 -14.78 -5.24 20.73
C ASP A 116 -14.34 -5.00 19.28
N ALA A 117 -13.26 -4.24 19.08
CA ALA A 117 -12.66 -3.99 17.76
C ALA A 117 -12.23 -5.32 17.11
N THR A 118 -11.55 -6.20 17.85
CA THR A 118 -11.13 -7.53 17.36
C THR A 118 -12.34 -8.37 16.96
N ARG A 119 -13.39 -8.43 17.81
CA ARG A 119 -14.62 -9.16 17.49
C ARG A 119 -15.34 -8.62 16.26
N ALA A 120 -15.35 -7.30 16.10
CA ALA A 120 -15.93 -6.66 14.92
C ALA A 120 -15.17 -7.03 13.63
N ILE A 121 -13.83 -7.01 13.64
CA ILE A 121 -12.99 -7.40 12.50
C ILE A 121 -13.20 -8.87 12.16
N LEU A 122 -13.18 -9.79 13.13
CA LEU A 122 -13.43 -11.22 12.91
C LEU A 122 -14.80 -11.48 12.30
N ARG A 123 -15.85 -10.80 12.82
CA ARG A 123 -17.20 -10.89 12.28
C ARG A 123 -17.28 -10.31 10.87
N GLY A 124 -16.71 -9.12 10.65
CA GLY A 124 -16.64 -8.48 9.34
C GLY A 124 -15.95 -9.36 8.31
N SER A 125 -14.83 -10.00 8.67
CA SER A 125 -14.10 -10.94 7.82
C SER A 125 -14.94 -12.17 7.44
N LYS A 126 -15.66 -12.75 8.42
CA LYS A 126 -16.56 -13.88 8.16
C LYS A 126 -17.70 -13.52 7.21
N ILE A 127 -18.33 -12.37 7.43
CA ILE A 127 -19.43 -11.88 6.59
C ILE A 127 -18.93 -11.51 5.20
N ALA A 128 -17.80 -10.82 5.08
CA ALA A 128 -17.19 -10.47 3.80
C ALA A 128 -16.84 -11.72 2.98
N GLY A 129 -16.23 -12.73 3.60
CA GLY A 129 -15.92 -14.00 2.95
C GLY A 129 -17.18 -14.71 2.42
N SER A 130 -18.27 -14.73 3.20
CA SER A 130 -19.55 -15.29 2.77
C SER A 130 -20.16 -14.51 1.62
N ALA A 131 -20.16 -13.16 1.70
CA ALA A 131 -20.69 -12.30 0.65
C ALA A 131 -19.92 -12.44 -0.67
N MET A 132 -18.60 -12.53 -0.61
CA MET A 132 -17.76 -12.76 -1.79
C MET A 132 -17.99 -14.14 -2.41
N LYS A 133 -18.11 -15.19 -1.58
CA LYS A 133 -18.42 -16.55 -2.07
C LYS A 133 -19.77 -16.64 -2.77
N ASN A 134 -20.78 -15.95 -2.23
CA ASN A 134 -22.16 -16.04 -2.74
C ASN A 134 -22.46 -14.99 -3.82
N GLY A 135 -21.57 -14.00 -4.02
CA GLY A 135 -21.81 -12.89 -4.96
C GLY A 135 -22.95 -11.96 -4.56
N THR A 136 -23.34 -11.91 -3.28
CA THR A 136 -24.49 -11.15 -2.77
C THR A 136 -24.10 -10.16 -1.69
N ALA A 137 -24.88 -9.09 -1.56
CA ALA A 137 -24.70 -8.15 -0.45
C ALA A 137 -24.94 -8.86 0.90
N PRO A 138 -24.18 -8.50 1.96
CA PRO A 138 -24.31 -9.11 3.27
C PRO A 138 -25.68 -8.81 3.87
N LYS A 139 -26.35 -9.84 4.41
CA LYS A 139 -27.67 -9.70 5.06
C LYS A 139 -27.60 -8.73 6.25
N GLY A 140 -28.49 -7.76 6.25
CA GLY A 140 -28.57 -6.71 7.27
C GLY A 140 -27.65 -5.51 7.06
N TYR A 141 -26.90 -5.49 5.95
CA TYR A 141 -26.02 -4.37 5.57
C TYR A 141 -26.21 -3.98 4.09
N GLU A 142 -27.27 -4.46 3.45
CA GLU A 142 -27.45 -4.42 1.99
C GLU A 142 -27.42 -2.97 1.44
N ALA A 143 -28.09 -2.05 2.11
CA ALA A 143 -28.22 -0.66 1.67
C ALA A 143 -26.85 0.04 1.68
N GLU A 144 -26.17 0.01 2.82
CA GLU A 144 -24.86 0.63 3.01
C GLU A 144 -23.77 -0.06 2.16
N TYR A 145 -23.81 -1.38 2.08
CA TYR A 145 -22.87 -2.15 1.28
C TYR A 145 -23.02 -1.84 -0.22
N ASN A 146 -24.25 -1.85 -0.76
CA ASN A 146 -24.49 -1.53 -2.16
C ASN A 146 -24.13 -0.07 -2.47
N ARG A 147 -24.31 0.85 -1.51
CA ARG A 147 -23.81 2.21 -1.63
C ARG A 147 -22.28 2.24 -1.69
N ALA A 148 -21.60 1.51 -0.81
CA ALA A 148 -20.13 1.42 -0.77
C ALA A 148 -19.54 0.82 -2.05
N VAL A 149 -20.22 -0.16 -2.66
CA VAL A 149 -19.83 -0.70 -3.98
C VAL A 149 -19.96 0.38 -5.06
N ARG A 150 -21.10 1.09 -5.12
CA ARG A 150 -21.30 2.17 -6.12
C ARG A 150 -20.33 3.33 -5.96
N GLU A 151 -19.95 3.68 -4.72
CA GLU A 151 -18.98 4.74 -4.44
C GLU A 151 -17.52 4.26 -4.53
N GLY A 152 -17.25 2.98 -4.81
CA GLY A 152 -15.90 2.43 -4.93
C GLY A 152 -15.14 2.29 -3.61
N VAL A 153 -15.85 2.33 -2.47
CA VAL A 153 -15.23 2.22 -1.13
C VAL A 153 -14.69 0.81 -0.89
N VAL A 154 -15.47 -0.21 -1.25
CA VAL A 154 -15.16 -1.62 -0.97
C VAL A 154 -14.59 -2.39 -2.17
N ASP A 155 -14.69 -1.84 -3.37
CA ASP A 155 -14.08 -2.38 -4.58
C ASP A 155 -13.14 -1.34 -5.18
N PRO A 156 -11.84 -1.41 -4.87
CA PRO A 156 -10.89 -0.39 -5.23
C PRO A 156 -10.65 -0.37 -6.75
N GLN A 157 -10.94 0.77 -7.37
CA GLN A 157 -10.66 1.00 -8.79
C GLN A 157 -9.16 0.94 -9.12
N ASN A 158 -8.29 1.15 -8.11
CA ASN A 158 -6.84 1.16 -8.28
C ASN A 158 -6.27 -0.19 -8.69
N VAL A 159 -6.90 -1.29 -8.29
CA VAL A 159 -6.49 -2.63 -8.73
C VAL A 159 -6.82 -2.83 -10.20
N PHE A 160 -7.92 -2.26 -10.68
CA PHE A 160 -8.23 -2.24 -12.12
C PHE A 160 -7.21 -1.42 -12.92
N MET A 161 -6.69 -0.33 -12.34
CA MET A 161 -5.60 0.46 -12.93
C MET A 161 -4.31 -0.35 -13.04
N LEU A 162 -3.94 -1.10 -12.01
CA LEU A 162 -2.75 -1.95 -11.99
C LEU A 162 -2.91 -3.12 -12.98
N SER A 163 -4.11 -3.70 -13.12
CA SER A 163 -4.39 -4.79 -14.07
C SER A 163 -4.44 -4.36 -15.53
N GLY A 164 -4.34 -3.05 -15.82
CA GLY A 164 -4.36 -2.51 -17.18
C GLY A 164 -5.75 -2.41 -17.82
N VAL A 165 -6.82 -2.76 -17.08
CA VAL A 165 -8.22 -2.66 -17.56
C VAL A 165 -8.57 -1.20 -17.91
N GLU A 166 -8.05 -0.25 -17.13
CA GLU A 166 -8.26 1.18 -17.37
C GLU A 166 -7.75 1.67 -18.74
N ARG A 167 -6.78 0.97 -19.33
CA ARG A 167 -6.24 1.28 -20.67
C ARG A 167 -6.99 0.61 -21.79
N GLY A 168 -8.18 0.08 -21.52
CA GLY A 168 -8.93 -0.72 -22.50
C GLY A 168 -8.27 -2.06 -22.82
N LYS A 169 -7.34 -2.53 -21.97
CA LYS A 169 -6.90 -3.92 -21.97
C LYS A 169 -7.88 -4.71 -21.12
N THR A 170 -9.08 -4.88 -21.64
CA THR A 170 -10.05 -5.81 -21.07
C THR A 170 -9.51 -7.22 -21.25
N GLY A 171 -9.61 -8.00 -20.19
CA GLY A 171 -9.35 -9.42 -20.04
C GLY A 171 -8.49 -10.06 -21.08
N ALA A 172 -7.46 -10.76 -20.67
CA ALA A 172 -6.67 -11.63 -21.53
C ALA A 172 -6.48 -11.07 -22.96
N SER A 173 -5.61 -10.08 -23.10
CA SER A 173 -4.93 -9.95 -24.39
C SER A 173 -4.52 -11.38 -24.74
N ASN A 174 -4.85 -11.88 -25.93
CA ASN A 174 -4.49 -13.23 -26.40
C ASN A 174 -2.96 -13.48 -26.41
N SER A 175 -2.17 -12.56 -25.85
CA SER A 175 -0.75 -12.75 -25.58
C SER A 175 -0.57 -13.48 -24.25
N ALA A 176 0.32 -14.45 -24.22
CA ALA A 176 0.72 -15.17 -22.99
C ALA A 176 1.04 -14.19 -21.84
N TRP A 177 1.64 -13.04 -22.15
CA TRP A 177 1.93 -11.98 -21.18
C TRP A 177 0.66 -11.36 -20.56
N GLY A 178 -0.39 -11.14 -21.34
CA GLY A 178 -1.67 -10.61 -20.83
C GLY A 178 -2.35 -11.57 -19.85
N VAL A 179 -2.31 -12.88 -20.13
CA VAL A 179 -2.84 -13.92 -19.24
C VAL A 179 -2.04 -13.97 -17.93
N ILE A 180 -0.72 -13.97 -18.01
CA ILE A 180 0.17 -13.99 -16.85
C ILE A 180 -0.09 -12.76 -15.96
N THR A 181 -0.10 -11.56 -16.52
CA THR A 181 -0.28 -10.31 -15.75
C THR A 181 -1.67 -10.24 -15.10
N HIS A 182 -2.70 -10.74 -15.76
CA HIS A 182 -4.05 -10.81 -15.21
C HIS A 182 -4.11 -11.79 -14.03
N THR A 183 -3.62 -13.01 -14.21
CA THR A 183 -3.63 -14.05 -13.17
C THR A 183 -2.80 -13.64 -11.95
N MET A 184 -1.64 -13.05 -12.17
CA MET A 184 -0.77 -12.55 -11.08
C MET A 184 -1.41 -11.40 -10.29
N GLY A 185 -2.21 -10.54 -10.94
CA GLY A 185 -2.93 -9.45 -10.29
C GLY A 185 -4.15 -9.89 -9.48
N LEU A 186 -4.74 -11.05 -9.79
CA LEU A 186 -5.98 -11.52 -9.15
C LEU A 186 -5.85 -11.72 -7.64
N ILE A 187 -4.74 -12.28 -7.17
CA ILE A 187 -4.52 -12.52 -5.73
C ILE A 187 -4.53 -11.20 -4.95
N ALA A 188 -3.81 -10.20 -5.45
CA ALA A 188 -3.79 -8.87 -4.86
C ALA A 188 -5.19 -8.23 -4.85
N GLN A 189 -5.92 -8.34 -5.96
CA GLN A 189 -7.26 -7.80 -6.12
C GLN A 189 -8.27 -8.45 -5.17
N VAL A 190 -8.28 -9.77 -5.10
CA VAL A 190 -9.22 -10.52 -4.24
C VAL A 190 -8.95 -10.21 -2.78
N THR A 191 -7.69 -10.21 -2.34
CA THR A 191 -7.33 -9.95 -0.94
C THR A 191 -7.58 -8.50 -0.54
N GLU A 192 -7.33 -7.52 -1.40
CA GLU A 192 -7.63 -6.13 -1.12
C GLU A 192 -9.14 -5.88 -1.05
N SER A 193 -9.92 -6.40 -2.01
CA SER A 193 -11.38 -6.32 -1.99
C SER A 193 -11.95 -7.00 -0.74
N PHE A 194 -11.41 -8.16 -0.35
CA PHE A 194 -11.79 -8.82 0.90
C PHE A 194 -11.53 -7.94 2.12
N ASN A 195 -10.33 -7.38 2.24
CA ASN A 195 -9.96 -6.53 3.37
C ASN A 195 -10.88 -5.31 3.49
N ARG A 196 -11.11 -4.59 2.38
CA ARG A 196 -12.00 -3.42 2.37
C ARG A 196 -13.42 -3.76 2.78
N LYS A 197 -13.96 -4.88 2.27
CA LYS A 197 -15.29 -5.38 2.63
C LYS A 197 -15.36 -5.77 4.12
N ALA A 198 -14.36 -6.49 4.60
CA ALA A 198 -14.27 -6.90 6.00
C ALA A 198 -14.20 -5.70 6.95
N VAL A 199 -13.36 -4.71 6.63
CA VAL A 199 -13.19 -3.48 7.42
C VAL A 199 -14.47 -2.64 7.40
N PHE A 200 -15.08 -2.46 6.23
CA PHE A 200 -16.33 -1.72 6.09
C PHE A 200 -17.45 -2.30 6.96
N ILE A 201 -17.64 -3.63 6.88
CA ILE A 201 -18.66 -4.33 7.68
C ILE A 201 -18.33 -4.28 9.17
N ALA A 202 -17.06 -4.43 9.56
CA ALA A 202 -16.62 -4.32 10.94
C ALA A 202 -16.92 -2.93 11.54
N ALA A 203 -16.62 -1.88 10.77
CA ALA A 203 -16.88 -0.51 11.19
C ALA A 203 -18.40 -0.21 11.27
N LEU A 204 -19.19 -0.70 10.30
CA LEU A 204 -20.66 -0.61 10.38
C LEU A 204 -21.21 -1.31 11.63
N ASP A 205 -20.73 -2.52 11.96
CA ASP A 205 -21.13 -3.26 13.17
C ASP A 205 -20.86 -2.46 14.45
N VAL A 206 -19.67 -1.83 14.53
CA VAL A 206 -19.32 -0.92 15.63
C VAL A 206 -20.24 0.28 15.67
N ALA A 207 -20.45 0.97 14.56
CA ALA A 207 -21.26 2.17 14.46
C ALA A 207 -22.74 1.91 14.84
N ASN A 208 -23.31 0.83 14.31
CA ASN A 208 -24.70 0.44 14.58
C ASN A 208 -24.93 0.08 16.05
N LYS A 209 -23.94 -0.61 16.69
CA LYS A 209 -24.03 -0.92 18.13
C LYS A 209 -23.91 0.31 19.01
N LYS A 210 -23.12 1.30 18.61
CA LYS A 210 -22.92 2.54 19.40
C LYS A 210 -24.06 3.56 19.19
N GLY A 211 -24.68 3.56 18.03
CA GLY A 211 -25.86 4.37 17.70
C GLY A 211 -25.57 5.82 17.32
N ALA A 212 -26.61 6.52 16.88
CA ALA A 212 -26.49 7.84 16.25
C ALA A 212 -25.94 8.94 17.17
N VAL A 213 -26.27 8.93 18.46
CA VAL A 213 -25.79 9.94 19.42
C VAL A 213 -24.26 9.84 19.58
N TRP A 214 -23.75 8.62 19.68
CA TRP A 214 -22.30 8.38 19.76
C TRP A 214 -21.59 8.80 18.47
N LEU A 215 -22.16 8.48 17.29
CA LEU A 215 -21.61 8.89 16.00
C LEU A 215 -21.47 10.41 15.90
N LYS A 216 -22.52 11.16 16.23
CA LYS A 216 -22.48 12.64 16.25
C LYS A 216 -21.41 13.18 17.20
N LYS A 217 -21.27 12.59 18.39
CA LYS A 217 -20.23 12.97 19.36
C LYS A 217 -18.82 12.73 18.79
N LYS A 218 -18.65 11.74 17.92
CA LYS A 218 -17.37 11.43 17.24
C LYS A 218 -17.18 12.15 15.91
N GLY A 219 -18.13 13.02 15.52
CA GLY A 219 -18.04 13.84 14.31
C GLY A 219 -18.54 13.16 13.04
N PHE A 220 -19.30 12.06 13.16
CA PHE A 220 -19.87 11.33 12.02
C PHE A 220 -21.38 11.55 11.90
N ASN A 221 -21.86 11.77 10.68
CA ASN A 221 -23.28 11.97 10.42
C ASN A 221 -24.06 10.66 10.37
N SER A 222 -23.42 9.57 9.96
CA SER A 222 -24.04 8.26 9.81
C SER A 222 -23.08 7.11 10.09
N ALA A 223 -23.60 5.89 10.27
CA ALA A 223 -22.80 4.67 10.35
C ALA A 223 -22.00 4.43 9.07
N TYR A 224 -22.58 4.79 7.92
CA TYR A 224 -21.91 4.72 6.63
C TYR A 224 -20.65 5.61 6.58
N ASP A 225 -20.77 6.88 7.03
CA ASP A 225 -19.66 7.83 7.01
C ASP A 225 -18.49 7.34 7.90
N PHE A 226 -18.82 6.80 9.08
CA PHE A 226 -17.83 6.19 9.96
C PHE A 226 -17.13 4.98 9.30
N ALA A 227 -17.91 4.11 8.65
CA ALA A 227 -17.38 2.92 8.00
C ALA A 227 -16.50 3.29 6.78
N LYS A 228 -16.95 4.26 5.99
CA LYS A 228 -16.18 4.80 4.87
C LYS A 228 -14.85 5.42 5.34
N ASP A 229 -14.90 6.32 6.33
CA ASP A 229 -13.69 6.91 6.92
C ASP A 229 -12.72 5.84 7.44
N THR A 230 -13.23 4.82 8.12
CA THR A 230 -12.42 3.71 8.62
C THR A 230 -11.69 2.97 7.48
N VAL A 231 -12.38 2.69 6.37
CA VAL A 231 -11.75 2.07 5.19
C VAL A 231 -10.70 3.00 4.59
N ASP A 232 -11.03 4.27 4.37
CA ASP A 232 -10.15 5.26 3.75
C ASP A 232 -8.89 5.50 4.61
N GLN A 233 -9.03 5.50 5.95
CA GLN A 233 -7.90 5.69 6.88
C GLN A 233 -6.99 4.45 6.99
N THR A 234 -7.53 3.24 6.84
CA THR A 234 -6.80 2.01 7.19
C THR A 234 -6.45 1.11 6.01
N GLN A 235 -7.16 1.23 4.88
CA GLN A 235 -6.86 0.44 3.68
C GLN A 235 -6.09 1.23 2.62
N GLY A 236 -5.82 2.51 2.90
CA GLY A 236 -5.12 3.41 2.01
C GLY A 236 -5.90 3.72 0.72
N VAL A 237 -5.69 4.91 0.19
CA VAL A 237 -6.16 5.30 -1.13
C VAL A 237 -4.91 5.47 -2.00
N TYR A 238 -4.62 4.48 -2.83
CA TYR A 238 -3.39 4.42 -3.64
C TYR A 238 -3.54 5.15 -4.98
N ASP A 239 -4.47 6.08 -5.07
CA ASP A 239 -4.65 6.88 -6.28
C ASP A 239 -3.53 7.92 -6.46
N LYS A 240 -3.50 8.55 -7.63
CA LYS A 240 -2.47 9.53 -7.97
C LYS A 240 -2.58 10.83 -7.19
N ALA A 241 -3.78 11.15 -6.70
CA ALA A 241 -4.04 12.33 -5.88
C ALA A 241 -3.38 12.22 -4.51
N ASN A 242 -3.32 11.01 -3.95
CA ASN A 242 -2.78 10.73 -2.63
C ASN A 242 -1.29 10.35 -2.65
N ARG A 243 -0.62 10.50 -3.79
CA ARG A 243 0.83 10.32 -3.90
C ARG A 243 1.55 11.65 -3.72
N SER A 244 2.75 11.59 -3.11
CA SER A 244 3.63 12.75 -3.05
C SER A 244 3.97 13.23 -4.47
N ASN A 245 4.21 14.54 -4.64
CA ASN A 245 4.57 15.10 -5.94
C ASN A 245 5.81 14.42 -6.53
N TRP A 246 6.78 14.06 -5.70
CA TRP A 246 7.97 13.33 -6.12
C TRP A 246 7.63 11.94 -6.68
N ALA A 247 6.70 11.22 -6.07
CA ALA A 247 6.24 9.91 -6.55
C ALA A 247 5.50 9.96 -7.91
N ASN A 248 5.13 11.15 -8.38
CA ASN A 248 4.53 11.36 -9.70
C ASN A 248 5.57 11.79 -10.76
N THR A 249 6.84 12.00 -10.39
CA THR A 249 7.92 12.31 -11.34
C THR A 249 8.40 11.06 -12.07
N SER A 250 9.14 11.26 -13.17
CA SER A 250 9.69 10.15 -13.97
C SER A 250 10.66 9.26 -13.17
N VAL A 251 11.46 9.84 -12.27
CA VAL A 251 12.41 9.10 -11.43
C VAL A 251 11.73 8.55 -10.18
N GLY A 252 10.92 9.36 -9.52
CA GLY A 252 10.26 8.95 -8.27
C GLY A 252 9.22 7.86 -8.46
N ALA A 253 8.51 7.82 -9.59
CA ALA A 253 7.44 6.87 -9.82
C ALA A 253 7.88 5.39 -9.74
N PRO A 254 8.97 4.94 -10.37
CA PRO A 254 9.47 3.58 -10.18
C PRO A 254 9.99 3.29 -8.77
N LEU A 255 10.70 4.25 -8.17
CA LEU A 255 11.32 4.09 -6.86
C LEU A 255 10.30 4.00 -5.72
N MET A 256 9.14 4.63 -5.88
CA MET A 256 8.10 4.70 -4.85
C MET A 256 7.04 3.61 -4.96
N VAL A 257 7.16 2.66 -5.90
CA VAL A 257 6.12 1.62 -6.14
C VAL A 257 5.70 0.89 -4.86
N PHE A 258 6.67 0.55 -3.99
CA PHE A 258 6.40 -0.20 -2.75
C PHE A 258 6.52 0.66 -1.48
N LYS A 259 7.15 1.83 -1.54
CA LYS A 259 7.28 2.73 -0.38
C LYS A 259 5.97 3.44 -0.03
N GLN A 260 4.99 3.50 -0.93
CA GLN A 260 3.69 4.12 -0.65
C GLN A 260 2.97 3.47 0.54
N PHE A 261 3.06 2.15 0.69
CA PHE A 261 2.48 1.46 1.84
C PHE A 261 3.12 1.94 3.16
N SER A 262 4.45 2.01 3.21
CA SER A 262 5.18 2.45 4.40
C SER A 262 4.87 3.91 4.75
N ILE A 263 4.77 4.78 3.74
CA ILE A 263 4.39 6.19 3.92
C ILE A 263 2.98 6.28 4.50
N ASN A 264 2.00 5.59 3.90
CA ASN A 264 0.62 5.60 4.39
C ASN A 264 0.52 5.07 5.83
N TYR A 265 1.34 4.07 6.17
CA TYR A 265 1.39 3.50 7.53
C TYR A 265 1.90 4.53 8.54
N VAL A 266 3.00 5.21 8.23
CA VAL A 266 3.56 6.29 9.07
C VAL A 266 2.59 7.47 9.16
N GLU A 267 1.98 7.88 8.05
CA GLU A 267 0.96 8.93 8.05
C GLU A 267 -0.24 8.57 8.93
N GLN A 268 -0.68 7.32 8.91
CA GLN A 268 -1.75 6.84 9.78
C GLN A 268 -1.33 6.96 11.26
N MET A 269 -0.11 6.55 11.62
CA MET A 269 0.40 6.74 12.99
C MET A 269 0.43 8.21 13.40
N VAL A 270 0.92 9.09 12.53
CA VAL A 270 0.97 10.54 12.79
C VAL A 270 -0.44 11.12 12.94
N ARG A 271 -1.40 10.72 12.11
CA ARG A 271 -2.79 11.15 12.23
C ARG A 271 -3.42 10.69 13.53
N MET A 272 -3.23 9.43 13.92
CA MET A 272 -3.74 8.90 15.20
C MET A 272 -3.10 9.63 16.39
N TRP A 273 -1.79 9.88 16.33
CA TRP A 273 -1.09 10.62 17.39
C TRP A 273 -1.58 12.06 17.51
N LYS A 274 -1.75 12.77 16.40
CA LYS A 274 -2.24 14.17 16.38
C LYS A 274 -3.69 14.33 16.77
N LYS A 275 -4.54 13.33 16.51
CA LYS A 275 -5.97 13.32 16.85
C LYS A 275 -6.19 13.32 18.37
N GLU A 276 -5.14 13.05 19.13
CA GLU A 276 -5.13 13.11 20.60
C GLU A 276 -5.56 14.48 21.16
N ALA A 277 -5.25 15.57 20.49
CA ALA A 277 -5.65 16.91 20.93
C ALA A 277 -7.18 17.07 21.09
N ALA A 278 -7.96 16.20 20.43
CA ALA A 278 -9.42 16.22 20.46
C ALA A 278 -10.07 15.08 21.27
N SER A 279 -9.34 14.02 21.67
CA SER A 279 -9.94 12.79 22.23
C SER A 279 -9.17 12.10 23.37
N GLY A 280 -8.12 12.71 23.93
CA GLY A 280 -7.33 12.13 25.04
C GLY A 280 -6.31 11.09 24.56
N ASP A 281 -5.77 10.27 25.49
CA ASP A 281 -4.66 9.32 25.27
C ASP A 281 -4.97 8.14 24.31
N GLU A 282 -6.19 8.02 23.79
CA GLU A 282 -6.60 6.87 22.97
C GLU A 282 -5.83 6.81 21.63
N GLY A 283 -5.47 7.95 21.06
CA GLY A 283 -4.63 8.02 19.87
C GLY A 283 -3.23 7.45 20.08
N LYS A 284 -2.58 7.79 21.18
CA LYS A 284 -1.26 7.25 21.55
C LYS A 284 -1.32 5.75 21.80
N LYS A 285 -2.32 5.28 22.55
CA LYS A 285 -2.52 3.84 22.78
C LYS A 285 -2.68 3.08 21.47
N ALA A 286 -3.43 3.64 20.50
CA ALA A 286 -3.61 3.07 19.19
C ALA A 286 -2.29 2.99 18.40
N VAL A 287 -1.44 4.04 18.46
CA VAL A 287 -0.11 4.02 17.84
C VAL A 287 0.78 2.97 18.48
N PHE A 288 0.81 2.86 19.82
CA PHE A 288 1.56 1.81 20.50
C PHE A 288 1.05 0.40 20.12
N LEU A 289 -0.27 0.21 20.02
CA LEU A 289 -0.83 -1.04 19.55
C LEU A 289 -0.40 -1.35 18.12
N MET A 290 -0.39 -0.35 17.24
CA MET A 290 0.06 -0.48 15.86
C MET A 290 1.53 -0.90 15.76
N LEU A 291 2.41 -0.29 16.57
CA LEU A 291 3.82 -0.66 16.67
C LEU A 291 3.99 -2.07 17.27
N ALA A 292 3.22 -2.43 18.29
CA ALA A 292 3.26 -3.77 18.88
C ALA A 292 2.82 -4.85 17.88
N MET A 293 1.78 -4.60 17.09
CA MET A 293 1.36 -5.52 16.02
C MET A 293 2.45 -5.68 14.96
N LEU A 294 3.07 -4.58 14.53
CA LEU A 294 4.18 -4.63 13.59
C LEU A 294 5.37 -5.39 14.17
N ALA A 295 5.75 -5.09 15.43
CA ALA A 295 6.85 -5.79 16.11
C ALA A 295 6.56 -7.28 16.29
N SER A 296 5.31 -7.69 16.49
CA SER A 296 4.95 -9.12 16.60
C SER A 296 5.18 -9.88 15.28
N LEU A 297 4.99 -9.20 14.14
CA LEU A 297 5.19 -9.77 12.80
C LEU A 297 6.64 -9.65 12.32
N SER A 298 7.25 -8.49 12.50
CA SER A 298 8.54 -8.14 11.87
C SER A 298 9.67 -7.95 12.88
N GLY A 299 9.39 -8.09 14.19
CA GLY A 299 10.35 -7.83 15.25
C GLY A 299 10.69 -6.35 15.42
N MET A 300 11.63 -6.09 16.31
CA MET A 300 12.17 -4.74 16.52
C MET A 300 12.82 -4.20 15.26
N MET A 301 13.49 -5.06 14.49
CA MET A 301 14.13 -4.66 13.22
C MET A 301 13.14 -4.33 12.12
N GLY A 302 11.86 -4.63 12.27
CA GLY A 302 10.79 -4.23 11.34
C GLY A 302 10.12 -2.91 11.70
N LEU A 303 10.43 -2.30 12.84
CA LEU A 303 9.82 -1.04 13.25
C LEU A 303 10.26 0.12 12.34
N PRO A 304 9.38 1.12 12.11
CA PRO A 304 9.73 2.29 11.31
C PRO A 304 10.95 3.01 11.85
N PHE A 305 11.85 3.40 10.96
CA PHE A 305 13.10 4.14 11.24
C PHE A 305 14.13 3.42 12.12
N ILE A 306 13.90 2.16 12.52
CA ILE A 306 14.85 1.49 13.43
C ILE A 306 16.22 1.32 12.78
N LYS A 307 16.23 0.89 11.50
CA LYS A 307 17.47 0.74 10.75
C LYS A 307 18.15 2.08 10.50
N ASP A 308 17.39 3.13 10.17
CA ASP A 308 17.91 4.48 10.01
C ASP A 308 18.63 4.98 11.27
N ILE A 309 18.04 4.71 12.46
CA ILE A 309 18.64 5.07 13.75
C ILE A 309 19.93 4.28 13.99
N LEU A 310 19.91 2.98 13.73
CA LEU A 310 21.10 2.13 13.88
C LEU A 310 22.20 2.55 12.91
N ASP A 311 21.89 2.77 11.65
CA ASP A 311 22.85 3.17 10.62
C ASP A 311 23.51 4.51 10.95
N VAL A 312 22.76 5.51 11.42
CA VAL A 312 23.30 6.80 11.87
C VAL A 312 24.19 6.60 13.09
N SER A 313 23.78 5.76 14.04
CA SER A 313 24.55 5.48 15.25
C SER A 313 25.85 4.75 14.94
N GLU A 314 25.80 3.72 14.08
CA GLU A 314 26.97 2.93 13.63
C GLU A 314 27.92 3.79 12.79
N THR A 315 27.38 4.62 11.90
CA THR A 315 28.17 5.59 11.13
C THR A 315 28.91 6.57 12.04
N THR A 316 28.21 7.11 13.04
CA THR A 316 28.82 8.02 14.03
C THR A 316 29.92 7.34 14.83
N ALA A 317 29.67 6.12 15.30
CA ALA A 317 30.68 5.33 16.02
C ALA A 317 31.91 5.04 15.16
N ALA A 318 31.73 4.74 13.88
CA ALA A 318 32.80 4.52 12.93
C ALA A 318 33.66 5.78 12.70
N PHE A 319 33.05 6.96 12.59
CA PHE A 319 33.78 8.24 12.49
C PHE A 319 34.57 8.57 13.77
N LEU A 320 34.10 8.11 14.93
CA LEU A 320 34.79 8.26 16.20
C LEU A 320 35.91 7.22 16.43
N GLY A 321 36.16 6.36 15.43
CA GLY A 321 37.21 5.34 15.49
C GLY A 321 36.80 4.03 16.19
N ASN A 322 35.54 3.88 16.58
CA ASN A 322 35.00 2.69 17.22
C ASN A 322 33.86 2.06 16.38
N PRO A 323 34.16 1.45 15.22
CA PRO A 323 33.12 0.85 14.40
C PRO A 323 32.45 -0.30 15.16
N VAL A 324 31.13 -0.23 15.28
CA VAL A 324 30.30 -1.22 15.97
C VAL A 324 29.14 -1.61 15.07
N ASN A 325 28.72 -2.87 15.14
CA ASN A 325 27.43 -3.30 14.58
C ASN A 325 26.49 -3.59 15.76
N ILE A 326 25.60 -2.64 16.03
CA ILE A 326 24.74 -2.64 17.21
C ILE A 326 23.81 -3.86 17.22
N GLU A 327 23.23 -4.21 16.08
CA GLU A 327 22.36 -5.39 15.96
C GLU A 327 23.12 -6.66 16.31
N ARG A 328 24.31 -6.85 15.72
CA ARG A 328 25.14 -8.02 15.97
C ARG A 328 25.52 -8.14 17.45
N GLU A 329 25.99 -7.06 18.08
CA GLU A 329 26.35 -7.07 19.49
C GLU A 329 25.16 -7.38 20.39
N ALA A 330 23.99 -6.80 20.10
CA ALA A 330 22.77 -7.10 20.84
C ALA A 330 22.34 -8.56 20.67
N ARG A 331 22.44 -9.15 19.45
CA ARG A 331 22.13 -10.55 19.21
C ARG A 331 23.11 -11.48 19.97
N LEU A 332 24.38 -11.13 20.01
CA LEU A 332 25.38 -11.89 20.78
C LEU A 332 25.12 -11.83 22.29
N ALA A 333 24.74 -10.66 22.82
CA ALA A 333 24.45 -10.48 24.23
C ALA A 333 23.17 -11.21 24.67
N LEU A 334 22.15 -11.27 23.85
CA LEU A 334 20.86 -11.91 24.16
C LEU A 334 20.88 -13.42 23.92
N GLY A 335 21.76 -13.93 23.08
CA GLY A 335 21.73 -15.30 22.59
C GLY A 335 20.63 -15.51 21.57
N LYS A 336 20.78 -16.55 20.74
CA LYS A 336 19.91 -16.83 19.59
C LYS A 336 18.43 -16.97 19.94
N ASP A 337 18.13 -17.70 21.01
CA ASP A 337 16.76 -18.06 21.39
C ASP A 337 15.91 -16.84 21.78
N LEU A 338 16.52 -15.78 22.32
CA LEU A 338 15.84 -14.54 22.64
C LEU A 338 15.97 -13.52 21.51
N ALA A 339 17.12 -13.49 20.85
CA ALA A 339 17.39 -12.52 19.79
C ALA A 339 16.48 -12.75 18.58
N ASP A 340 16.34 -13.98 18.11
CA ASP A 340 15.58 -14.28 16.90
C ASP A 340 14.10 -13.85 17.00
N PRO A 341 13.31 -14.23 18.02
CA PRO A 341 11.94 -13.75 18.13
C PRO A 341 11.84 -12.24 18.39
N LEU A 342 12.78 -11.65 19.13
CA LEU A 342 12.77 -10.21 19.41
C LEU A 342 13.09 -9.37 18.17
N PHE A 343 14.10 -9.74 17.41
CA PHE A 343 14.57 -8.97 16.25
C PHE A 343 13.77 -9.27 14.99
N ASN A 344 13.29 -10.52 14.84
CA ASN A 344 12.63 -10.98 13.60
C ASN A 344 11.10 -11.05 13.74
N GLY A 345 10.57 -10.89 14.96
CA GLY A 345 9.14 -11.00 15.26
C GLY A 345 8.73 -12.36 15.78
N VAL A 346 7.97 -12.34 16.87
CA VAL A 346 7.49 -13.55 17.54
C VAL A 346 6.64 -14.41 16.61
N LEU A 347 5.70 -13.78 15.87
CA LEU A 347 4.85 -14.50 14.91
C LEU A 347 5.65 -15.00 13.71
N ASN A 348 6.60 -14.22 13.22
CA ASN A 348 7.49 -14.65 12.15
C ASN A 348 8.30 -15.88 12.60
N HIS A 349 8.92 -15.82 13.77
CA HIS A 349 9.77 -16.88 14.29
C HIS A 349 9.01 -18.18 14.56
N PHE A 350 7.89 -18.12 15.28
CA PHE A 350 7.18 -19.34 15.74
C PHE A 350 6.11 -19.85 14.77
N VAL A 351 5.58 -19.01 13.89
CA VAL A 351 4.48 -19.39 12.98
C VAL A 351 4.96 -19.44 11.54
N PHE A 352 5.39 -18.31 11.01
CA PHE A 352 5.63 -18.20 9.58
C PHE A 352 6.91 -18.88 9.11
N ASN A 353 8.01 -18.83 9.87
CA ASN A 353 9.23 -19.57 9.56
C ASN A 353 9.01 -21.08 9.53
N ASN A 354 8.14 -21.61 10.42
CA ASN A 354 7.77 -23.02 10.40
C ASN A 354 6.95 -23.43 9.17
N LEU A 355 6.33 -22.46 8.51
CA LEU A 355 5.64 -22.64 7.23
C LEU A 355 6.56 -22.35 6.03
N GLY A 356 7.86 -22.15 6.26
CA GLY A 356 8.83 -21.78 5.20
C GLY A 356 8.67 -20.37 4.68
N MET A 357 8.06 -19.46 5.47
CA MET A 357 7.79 -18.08 5.07
C MET A 357 8.53 -17.10 5.96
N ASP A 358 9.36 -16.25 5.38
CA ASP A 358 9.90 -15.06 6.06
C ASP A 358 9.04 -13.85 5.73
N ILE A 359 8.33 -13.33 6.73
CA ILE A 359 7.48 -12.16 6.60
C ILE A 359 8.13 -10.86 7.12
N GLN A 360 9.24 -10.97 7.86
CA GLN A 360 9.94 -9.81 8.41
C GLN A 360 10.32 -8.81 7.33
N SER A 361 10.99 -9.29 6.28
CA SER A 361 11.45 -8.46 5.16
C SER A 361 10.32 -7.83 4.34
N ARG A 362 9.11 -8.38 4.44
CA ARG A 362 7.94 -7.96 3.64
C ARG A 362 6.99 -7.05 4.38
N THR A 363 6.92 -7.16 5.72
CA THR A 363 6.02 -6.35 6.57
C THR A 363 6.75 -5.24 7.31
N GLY A 364 8.05 -5.39 7.54
CA GLY A 364 8.88 -4.39 8.20
C GLY A 364 9.07 -3.13 7.36
N MET A 365 9.28 -2.02 8.05
CA MET A 365 9.53 -0.68 7.48
C MET A 365 10.77 -0.05 8.12
N PRO A 366 11.88 -0.79 8.25
CA PRO A 366 13.02 -0.35 9.06
C PRO A 366 13.78 0.81 8.44
N ASP A 367 13.78 0.91 7.11
CA ASP A 367 14.60 1.80 6.29
C ASP A 367 13.66 2.75 5.51
N LEU A 368 13.42 3.92 6.05
CA LEU A 368 12.55 4.94 5.47
C LEU A 368 13.32 6.17 5.01
N VAL A 369 14.49 6.44 5.59
CA VAL A 369 15.35 7.55 5.20
C VAL A 369 16.37 7.07 4.17
N PRO A 370 16.32 7.58 2.94
CA PRO A 370 17.32 7.21 1.92
C PRO A 370 18.73 7.56 2.40
N TRP A 371 19.67 6.64 2.16
CA TRP A 371 21.09 6.85 2.43
C TRP A 371 21.49 6.99 3.91
N SER A 372 20.72 6.50 4.85
CA SER A 372 21.07 6.57 6.27
C SER A 372 22.47 6.05 6.59
N ASN A 373 22.91 5.03 5.85
CA ASN A 373 24.23 4.39 6.00
C ASN A 373 25.24 4.75 4.90
N ALA A 374 24.87 5.52 3.87
CA ALA A 374 25.72 5.78 2.69
C ALA A 374 27.05 6.46 3.02
N LEU A 375 27.09 7.23 4.11
CA LEU A 375 28.28 7.93 4.58
C LEU A 375 29.15 7.08 5.53
N ASN A 376 28.76 5.85 5.84
CA ASN A 376 29.53 4.99 6.73
C ASN A 376 30.90 4.65 6.10
N PRO A 377 32.02 5.02 6.73
CA PRO A 377 33.35 4.83 6.18
C PRO A 377 33.76 3.35 6.07
N THR A 378 33.10 2.46 6.81
CA THR A 378 33.39 1.02 6.82
C THR A 378 32.72 0.26 5.69
N LEU A 379 31.78 0.89 4.95
CA LEU A 379 31.12 0.24 3.83
C LEU A 379 32.06 -0.02 2.67
N SER A 380 32.02 -1.26 2.17
CA SER A 380 32.64 -1.63 0.90
C SER A 380 31.97 -0.89 -0.28
N ALA A 381 32.64 -0.88 -1.44
CA ALA A 381 32.04 -0.33 -2.67
C ALA A 381 30.70 -1.01 -3.01
N GLN A 382 30.62 -2.35 -2.86
CA GLN A 382 29.37 -3.09 -3.04
C GLN A 382 28.31 -2.68 -2.00
N GLY A 383 28.70 -2.52 -0.72
CA GLY A 383 27.79 -2.04 0.33
C GLY A 383 27.18 -0.67 0.02
N ARG A 384 27.96 0.24 -0.56
CA ARG A 384 27.45 1.56 -1.00
C ARG A 384 26.48 1.44 -2.18
N ILE A 385 26.74 0.55 -3.15
CA ILE A 385 25.82 0.29 -4.26
C ILE A 385 24.51 -0.26 -3.72
N ASN A 386 24.56 -1.21 -2.79
CA ASN A 386 23.37 -1.79 -2.17
C ASN A 386 22.59 -0.74 -1.39
N GLU A 387 23.26 0.17 -0.69
CA GLU A 387 22.63 1.28 0.00
C GLU A 387 21.92 2.24 -0.97
N PHE A 388 22.55 2.55 -2.10
CA PHE A 388 21.88 3.32 -3.16
C PHE A 388 20.69 2.56 -3.77
N ALA A 389 20.80 1.26 -3.95
CA ALA A 389 19.71 0.43 -4.47
C ALA A 389 18.55 0.35 -3.49
N SER A 390 18.80 0.36 -2.18
CA SER A 390 17.77 0.29 -1.12
C SER A 390 16.76 1.43 -1.18
N ILE A 391 17.13 2.61 -1.72
CA ILE A 391 16.24 3.74 -1.97
C ILE A 391 15.02 3.33 -2.79
N GLY A 392 15.24 2.52 -3.80
CA GLY A 392 14.20 1.98 -4.66
C GLY A 392 13.34 0.89 -4.01
N GLY A 393 13.63 0.48 -2.76
CA GLY A 393 12.95 -0.64 -2.14
C GLY A 393 13.01 -1.89 -3.05
N ALA A 394 11.87 -2.51 -3.36
CA ALA A 394 11.83 -3.68 -4.24
C ALA A 394 12.35 -3.39 -5.67
N THR A 395 12.25 -2.17 -6.16
CA THR A 395 12.85 -1.75 -7.44
C THR A 395 14.37 -1.78 -7.36
N GLY A 396 14.94 -1.23 -6.28
CA GLY A 396 16.37 -1.28 -6.02
C GLY A 396 16.87 -2.70 -5.85
N GLY A 397 16.18 -3.54 -5.10
CA GLY A 397 16.49 -4.96 -4.96
C GLY A 397 16.44 -5.71 -6.30
N SER A 398 15.56 -5.35 -7.23
CA SER A 398 15.55 -5.92 -8.58
C SER A 398 16.75 -5.47 -9.40
N ILE A 399 17.22 -4.24 -9.23
CA ILE A 399 18.46 -3.73 -9.87
C ILE A 399 19.67 -4.44 -9.31
N GLU A 400 19.75 -4.61 -7.99
CA GLU A 400 20.83 -5.35 -7.31
C GLU A 400 20.91 -6.80 -7.81
N LYS A 401 19.79 -7.52 -7.84
CA LYS A 401 19.72 -8.88 -8.37
C LYS A 401 20.13 -8.94 -9.84
N GLY A 402 19.71 -7.99 -10.67
CA GLY A 402 20.16 -7.87 -12.06
C GLY A 402 21.66 -7.67 -12.19
N TYR A 403 22.23 -6.82 -11.33
CA TYR A 403 23.68 -6.63 -11.27
C TYR A 403 24.41 -7.91 -10.84
N ASP A 404 23.98 -8.56 -9.77
CA ASP A 404 24.59 -9.82 -9.29
C ASP A 404 24.50 -10.92 -10.34
N ALA A 405 23.34 -11.06 -11.00
CA ALA A 405 23.18 -12.01 -12.11
C ALA A 405 24.15 -11.69 -13.25
N SER A 406 24.35 -10.42 -13.58
CA SER A 406 25.34 -10.01 -14.60
C SER A 406 26.78 -10.39 -14.23
N GLN A 407 27.14 -10.30 -12.94
CA GLN A 407 28.44 -10.73 -12.43
C GLN A 407 28.62 -12.25 -12.52
N PHE A 408 27.55 -13.03 -12.24
CA PHE A 408 27.59 -14.48 -12.42
C PHE A 408 27.74 -14.87 -13.90
N ILE A 409 27.06 -14.18 -14.81
CA ILE A 409 27.20 -14.38 -16.26
C ILE A 409 28.63 -14.07 -16.70
N ALA A 410 29.21 -12.95 -16.27
CA ALA A 410 30.56 -12.55 -16.59
C ALA A 410 31.62 -13.57 -16.10
N ARG A 411 31.32 -14.31 -15.03
CA ARG A 411 32.14 -15.41 -14.49
C ARG A 411 31.82 -16.78 -15.13
N GLY A 412 30.94 -16.83 -16.13
CA GLY A 412 30.55 -18.06 -16.82
C GLY A 412 29.54 -18.93 -16.06
N ASN A 413 28.95 -18.44 -14.95
CA ASN A 413 28.04 -19.21 -14.12
C ASN A 413 26.57 -18.82 -14.40
N VAL A 414 26.06 -19.25 -15.55
CA VAL A 414 24.69 -18.96 -16.01
C VAL A 414 23.63 -19.55 -15.06
N GLY A 415 23.92 -20.70 -14.44
CA GLY A 415 22.99 -21.34 -13.50
C GLY A 415 22.77 -20.48 -12.25
N MET A 416 23.83 -19.94 -11.65
CA MET A 416 23.71 -19.01 -10.52
C MET A 416 23.07 -17.69 -10.91
N ALA A 417 23.33 -17.17 -12.10
CA ALA A 417 22.65 -15.99 -12.60
C ALA A 417 21.13 -16.18 -12.69
N ALA A 418 20.67 -17.32 -13.19
CA ALA A 418 19.25 -17.65 -13.28
C ALA A 418 18.58 -17.83 -11.89
N LEU A 419 19.31 -18.31 -10.89
CA LEU A 419 18.82 -18.46 -9.52
C LEU A 419 18.78 -17.11 -8.75
N THR A 420 19.57 -16.14 -9.17
CA THR A 420 19.65 -14.81 -8.53
C THR A 420 18.51 -13.88 -8.97
N LEU A 421 18.05 -14.00 -10.20
CA LEU A 421 16.92 -13.25 -10.76
C LEU A 421 15.59 -13.79 -10.26
#